data_6a8e2da2d90ce467fe49d112a0c899c3
#
_entry.id   6a8e2da2d90ce467fe49d112a0c899c3
#
_cell.length_a   1.000
_cell.length_b   1.000
_cell.length_c   1.000
_cell.angle_alpha   90.00
_cell.angle_beta   90.00
_cell.angle_gamma   90.00
#
_symmetry.space_group_name_H-M   'P 1'
#
loop_
_entity.id
_entity.type
_entity.pdbx_description
1 polymer ?
#
loop_
_entity_poly.entity_id
_entity_poly.type
_entity_poly.pdbx_seq_one_letter_code
_entity_poly.pdbx_strand_id
1 'polypeptide(L)'
;MVRGIYKKLFIFIGLVAVFLVASETPSYSYTITIPKSSFSCADNAVAPLTTTKDIQTWLSCNGYDPGPIDGAPGAKTTAAVKKFQSSNGLSADGVVGPATRRAMRAYSSVTFTFTGSGWGHGVGLSQYGTKGLTELGASFCSNTSSCTSTEVVDYYFTDTSVQQLNSLSLSSPDIATSSDALWVGLARNAKNISLTTLPSSSPPTLMICQDGLNQTAGVQAFLTSRGFEPGPIDGAFGDRTSNAIRNYQSSVGINQSGAIDDETVNRMKSDATADGPCESPFGPLKISGGATISIVNSGNNCSINGHPLTPATAGSCNITIKWSDGGRVRIGPREHKHGEIKLRSKNVSSGFHVVLAANIEKYLYGLAEMPSHWNVQALEAQALVGRSYAVYAYLQQNRPGNKTDIDAGLDTSRQKYCWCHIGSTASSQYYYGYLKEISGPNWVQAVNNTSGKVITHNNSVIQAFYSSSTGGKTNNNSVGFGSPTVWPYLKTVDDPWSVDNRVGNPQAAWSYDFTTYQLTRNILCGDIPCFDSITDIYISSSAASGAAVEVTMKGYVGGSLKTVKKSGRNIKSQLGFKSHYFKTSSTSDASSLNVGPVTVSTSSTTTSSGETT
;
A
#
# COMPACT_ATOMS: atom_id res chain seq x y z
N MET A 1 -12.78 21.44 -67.77
CA MET A 1 -13.76 20.49 -67.22
C MET A 1 -13.25 20.09 -65.86
N VAL A 2 -13.75 20.66 -64.88
CA VAL A 2 -14.82 20.33 -63.96
C VAL A 2 -14.35 19.47 -62.78
N ARG A 3 -14.46 20.10 -61.61
CA ARG A 3 -14.67 19.58 -60.24
C ARG A 3 -13.48 18.84 -59.60
N GLY A 4 -12.89 19.21 -58.52
CA GLY A 4 -13.43 19.85 -57.30
C GLY A 4 -13.49 18.84 -56.19
N ILE A 5 -12.41 18.69 -55.37
CA ILE A 5 -12.47 17.95 -54.12
C ILE A 5 -11.78 18.78 -53.04
N TYR A 6 -12.57 19.12 -52.06
CA TYR A 6 -12.19 19.84 -50.85
C TYR A 6 -11.12 19.06 -50.03
N LYS A 7 -9.96 19.66 -49.84
CA LYS A 7 -9.02 19.29 -48.78
C LYS A 7 -9.46 19.94 -47.47
N LYS A 8 -9.98 19.14 -46.56
CA LYS A 8 -10.13 19.54 -45.15
C LYS A 8 -8.74 19.58 -44.50
N LEU A 9 -8.30 20.76 -44.19
CA LEU A 9 -7.14 21.07 -43.38
C LEU A 9 -7.48 20.72 -41.93
N PHE A 10 -7.00 19.61 -41.41
CA PHE A 10 -7.02 19.30 -39.98
C PHE A 10 -5.83 20.04 -39.34
N ILE A 11 -6.14 21.12 -38.67
CA ILE A 11 -5.20 21.76 -37.73
C ILE A 11 -5.12 20.83 -36.51
N PHE A 12 -3.99 20.16 -36.35
CA PHE A 12 -3.62 19.51 -35.10
C PHE A 12 -3.25 20.61 -34.10
N ILE A 13 -4.22 21.03 -33.29
CA ILE A 13 -3.94 21.72 -32.04
C ILE A 13 -3.44 20.63 -31.10
N GLY A 14 -2.13 20.61 -30.85
CA GLY A 14 -1.53 19.79 -29.82
C GLY A 14 -2.06 20.21 -28.46
N LEU A 15 -3.10 19.53 -27.99
CA LEU A 15 -3.45 19.52 -26.58
C LEU A 15 -2.32 18.78 -25.85
N VAL A 16 -1.41 19.53 -25.24
CA VAL A 16 -0.58 19.04 -24.17
C VAL A 16 -1.55 18.75 -23.02
N ALA A 17 -2.05 17.54 -22.97
CA ALA A 17 -2.70 17.01 -21.79
C ALA A 17 -1.62 16.94 -20.71
N VAL A 18 -1.55 17.97 -19.87
CA VAL A 18 -0.93 17.87 -18.56
C VAL A 18 -1.72 16.79 -17.84
N PHE A 19 -1.20 15.58 -17.84
CA PHE A 19 -1.63 14.55 -16.92
C PHE A 19 -1.26 15.06 -15.52
N LEU A 20 -2.16 15.78 -14.89
CA LEU A 20 -2.30 15.76 -13.46
C LEU A 20 -2.53 14.28 -13.11
N VAL A 21 -1.45 13.58 -12.77
CA VAL A 21 -1.55 12.32 -12.06
C VAL A 21 -2.14 12.71 -10.71
N ALA A 22 -3.47 12.78 -10.65
CA ALA A 22 -4.16 12.63 -9.40
C ALA A 22 -3.65 11.28 -8.88
N SER A 23 -2.92 11.30 -7.78
CA SER A 23 -2.56 10.12 -7.03
C SER A 23 -3.87 9.48 -6.57
N GLU A 24 -4.47 8.64 -7.41
CA GLU A 24 -5.47 7.70 -6.94
C GLU A 24 -4.74 6.78 -5.98
N THR A 25 -4.74 7.16 -4.71
CA THR A 25 -4.55 6.19 -3.65
C THR A 25 -5.62 5.12 -3.89
N PRO A 26 -5.26 3.83 -3.90
CA PRO A 26 -6.29 2.81 -3.82
C PRO A 26 -6.99 3.02 -2.48
N SER A 27 -8.09 3.77 -2.49
CA SER A 27 -9.08 3.66 -1.45
C SER A 27 -9.48 2.20 -1.48
N TYR A 28 -9.14 1.46 -0.42
CA TYR A 28 -9.84 0.22 -0.14
C TYR A 28 -11.29 0.62 0.16
N SER A 29 -12.04 0.83 -0.90
CA SER A 29 -13.47 0.78 -0.88
C SER A 29 -13.80 -0.66 -0.51
N TYR A 30 -14.09 -0.89 0.78
CA TYR A 30 -14.94 -2.01 1.12
C TYR A 30 -16.27 -1.71 0.46
N THR A 31 -16.44 -2.19 -0.75
CA THR A 31 -17.72 -2.24 -1.40
C THR A 31 -18.56 -3.23 -0.60
N ILE A 32 -19.25 -2.72 0.43
CA ILE A 32 -20.40 -3.41 0.94
C ILE A 32 -21.35 -3.36 -0.23
N THR A 33 -21.55 -4.48 -0.91
CA THR A 33 -22.54 -4.64 -1.95
C THR A 33 -23.89 -4.51 -1.26
N ILE A 34 -24.37 -3.27 -1.18
CA ILE A 34 -25.78 -3.01 -0.87
C ILE A 34 -26.53 -3.53 -2.10
N PRO A 35 -27.51 -4.43 -1.96
CA PRO A 35 -28.40 -4.71 -3.07
C PRO A 35 -28.89 -3.35 -3.57
N LYS A 36 -28.63 -3.02 -4.83
CA LYS A 36 -29.18 -1.85 -5.48
C LYS A 36 -30.70 -1.98 -5.45
N SER A 37 -31.34 -1.47 -4.39
CA SER A 37 -32.68 -0.95 -4.54
C SER A 37 -32.50 0.30 -5.41
N SER A 38 -33.31 0.45 -6.41
CA SER A 38 -33.35 1.57 -7.36
C SER A 38 -33.73 2.91 -6.73
N PHE A 39 -33.34 3.17 -5.49
CA PHE A 39 -33.60 4.36 -4.71
C PHE A 39 -32.34 5.16 -4.45
N SER A 40 -32.34 6.41 -4.90
CA SER A 40 -31.43 7.42 -4.41
C SER A 40 -31.97 7.97 -3.09
N CYS A 41 -31.28 7.71 -1.98
CA CYS A 41 -31.63 8.33 -0.69
C CYS A 41 -31.28 9.84 -0.67
N ALA A 42 -30.54 10.36 -1.66
CA ALA A 42 -30.20 11.78 -1.74
C ALA A 42 -31.40 12.70 -1.97
N ASP A 43 -32.40 12.21 -2.69
CA ASP A 43 -33.59 13.02 -3.04
C ASP A 43 -34.70 12.96 -2.00
N ASN A 44 -34.59 12.12 -0.97
CA ASN A 44 -35.65 11.83 -0.01
C ASN A 44 -35.55 12.55 1.34
N ALA A 45 -34.61 13.45 1.52
CA ALA A 45 -34.46 14.24 2.75
C ALA A 45 -35.71 15.13 3.04
N VAL A 46 -36.57 15.32 2.06
CA VAL A 46 -37.78 16.20 2.14
C VAL A 46 -39.03 15.48 1.68
N ALA A 47 -39.08 14.15 1.65
CA ALA A 47 -40.30 13.43 1.30
C ALA A 47 -41.44 13.82 2.25
N PRO A 48 -42.66 14.03 1.76
CA PRO A 48 -43.79 14.53 2.57
C PRO A 48 -44.21 13.58 3.70
N LEU A 49 -43.68 12.35 3.76
CA LEU A 49 -44.01 11.31 4.76
C LEU A 49 -45.51 11.08 4.88
N THR A 50 -46.24 11.17 3.76
CA THR A 50 -47.70 11.10 3.72
C THR A 50 -48.21 9.69 3.44
N THR A 51 -47.50 8.93 2.62
CA THR A 51 -47.87 7.56 2.25
C THR A 51 -47.04 6.52 3.02
N THR A 52 -47.51 5.28 3.12
CA THR A 52 -46.74 4.17 3.68
C THR A 52 -45.45 3.96 2.91
N LYS A 53 -45.46 4.14 1.61
CA LYS A 53 -44.27 4.02 0.76
C LYS A 53 -43.22 5.09 1.09
N ASP A 54 -43.64 6.34 1.36
CA ASP A 54 -42.73 7.41 1.82
C ASP A 54 -42.08 7.04 3.15
N ILE A 55 -42.89 6.49 4.07
CA ILE A 55 -42.43 6.06 5.40
C ILE A 55 -41.45 4.89 5.28
N GLN A 56 -41.78 3.87 4.47
CA GLN A 56 -40.87 2.74 4.20
C GLN A 56 -39.56 3.22 3.58
N THR A 57 -39.64 4.11 2.58
CA THR A 57 -38.47 4.72 1.94
C THR A 57 -37.62 5.48 2.96
N TRP A 58 -38.28 6.34 3.76
CA TRP A 58 -37.58 7.10 4.81
C TRP A 58 -36.90 6.18 5.84
N LEU A 59 -37.61 5.16 6.33
CA LEU A 59 -37.08 4.19 7.29
C LEU A 59 -35.87 3.46 6.71
N SER A 60 -35.97 2.98 5.49
CA SER A 60 -34.87 2.31 4.80
C SER A 60 -33.65 3.24 4.63
N CYS A 61 -33.87 4.49 4.21
CA CYS A 61 -32.81 5.49 4.06
C CYS A 61 -32.18 5.90 5.38
N ASN A 62 -32.87 5.71 6.51
CA ASN A 62 -32.37 6.07 7.84
C ASN A 62 -32.00 4.85 8.71
N GLY A 63 -31.77 3.67 8.10
CA GLY A 63 -31.20 2.50 8.78
C GLY A 63 -32.17 1.59 9.51
N TYR A 64 -33.44 1.83 9.33
CA TYR A 64 -34.49 0.95 9.84
C TYR A 64 -34.98 0.03 8.72
N ASP A 65 -35.03 -1.29 8.95
CA ASP A 65 -35.53 -2.25 7.94
C ASP A 65 -37.09 -2.32 7.93
N PRO A 66 -37.75 -1.62 7.00
CA PRO A 66 -39.21 -1.67 6.90
C PRO A 66 -39.72 -2.90 6.12
N GLY A 67 -38.81 -3.76 5.62
CA GLY A 67 -39.13 -4.76 4.60
C GLY A 67 -39.19 -4.17 3.18
N PRO A 68 -39.96 -4.79 2.26
CA PRO A 68 -40.18 -4.27 0.91
C PRO A 68 -40.75 -2.85 0.92
N ILE A 69 -40.32 -2.00 0.00
CA ILE A 69 -40.86 -0.65 -0.19
C ILE A 69 -42.01 -0.73 -1.20
N ASP A 70 -43.11 -1.34 -0.78
CA ASP A 70 -44.27 -1.67 -1.61
C ASP A 70 -45.49 -0.76 -1.35
N GLY A 71 -45.42 0.06 -0.28
CA GLY A 71 -46.53 0.90 0.15
C GLY A 71 -47.56 0.16 1.02
N ALA A 72 -47.35 -1.11 1.33
CA ALA A 72 -48.24 -1.90 2.20
C ALA A 72 -47.73 -1.87 3.67
N PRO A 73 -48.58 -1.61 4.66
CA PRO A 73 -48.20 -1.59 6.07
C PRO A 73 -48.07 -3.04 6.59
N GLY A 74 -46.86 -3.60 6.52
CA GLY A 74 -46.53 -4.94 7.00
C GLY A 74 -45.96 -4.98 8.42
N ALA A 75 -45.82 -6.19 8.97
CA ALA A 75 -45.23 -6.40 10.29
C ALA A 75 -43.79 -5.82 10.41
N LYS A 76 -42.96 -5.93 9.37
CA LYS A 76 -41.61 -5.35 9.34
C LYS A 76 -41.65 -3.82 9.35
N THR A 77 -42.56 -3.20 8.58
CA THR A 77 -42.76 -1.74 8.60
C THR A 77 -43.16 -1.27 9.99
N THR A 78 -44.13 -1.95 10.62
CA THR A 78 -44.56 -1.62 11.99
C THR A 78 -43.44 -1.79 13.00
N ALA A 79 -42.65 -2.86 12.90
CA ALA A 79 -41.49 -3.09 13.77
C ALA A 79 -40.42 -2.00 13.59
N ALA A 80 -40.15 -1.58 12.34
CA ALA A 80 -39.20 -0.51 12.04
C ALA A 80 -39.68 0.84 12.61
N VAL A 81 -40.98 1.14 12.50
CA VAL A 81 -41.59 2.34 13.12
C VAL A 81 -41.42 2.31 14.63
N LYS A 82 -41.77 1.19 15.29
CA LYS A 82 -41.60 1.04 16.75
C LYS A 82 -40.13 1.23 17.17
N LYS A 83 -39.19 0.64 16.41
CA LYS A 83 -37.78 0.80 16.66
C LYS A 83 -37.36 2.26 16.56
N PHE A 84 -37.78 2.97 15.52
CA PHE A 84 -37.53 4.41 15.36
C PHE A 84 -38.14 5.21 16.52
N GLN A 85 -39.39 4.94 16.89
CA GLN A 85 -40.08 5.62 17.99
C GLN A 85 -39.30 5.44 19.30
N SER A 86 -38.94 4.21 19.64
CA SER A 86 -38.14 3.91 20.84
C SER A 86 -36.81 4.64 20.83
N SER A 87 -36.09 4.61 19.68
CA SER A 87 -34.81 5.28 19.52
C SER A 87 -34.85 6.80 19.65
N ASN A 88 -36.04 7.39 19.55
CA ASN A 88 -36.26 8.84 19.64
C ASN A 88 -37.13 9.25 20.86
N GLY A 89 -37.24 8.38 21.85
CA GLY A 89 -37.98 8.67 23.09
C GLY A 89 -39.48 8.86 22.92
N LEU A 90 -40.04 8.30 21.84
CA LEU A 90 -41.50 8.33 21.56
C LEU A 90 -42.18 7.05 22.05
N SER A 91 -43.50 7.11 22.25
CA SER A 91 -44.31 5.90 22.47
C SER A 91 -44.18 4.96 21.27
N ALA A 92 -43.73 3.72 21.50
CA ALA A 92 -43.48 2.73 20.47
C ALA A 92 -44.76 1.99 20.05
N ASP A 93 -45.78 2.72 19.59
CA ASP A 93 -47.07 2.18 19.16
C ASP A 93 -47.05 1.60 17.73
N GLY A 94 -46.03 1.94 16.94
CA GLY A 94 -45.88 1.53 15.55
C GLY A 94 -46.71 2.34 14.56
N VAL A 95 -47.31 3.46 15.02
CA VAL A 95 -48.11 4.36 14.21
C VAL A 95 -47.34 5.63 13.89
N VAL A 96 -47.27 6.01 12.62
CA VAL A 96 -46.61 7.26 12.21
C VAL A 96 -47.58 8.43 12.35
N GLY A 97 -47.81 8.85 13.59
CA GLY A 97 -48.61 10.02 13.96
C GLY A 97 -47.82 11.34 13.81
N PRO A 98 -48.42 12.50 14.19
CA PRO A 98 -47.79 13.82 14.08
C PRO A 98 -46.45 13.92 14.83
N ALA A 99 -46.35 13.33 16.02
CA ALA A 99 -45.09 13.33 16.82
C ALA A 99 -43.98 12.52 16.12
N THR A 100 -44.34 11.32 15.63
CA THR A 100 -43.40 10.46 14.88
C THR A 100 -42.94 11.13 13.60
N ARG A 101 -43.84 11.76 12.82
CA ARG A 101 -43.46 12.52 11.61
C ARG A 101 -42.54 13.70 11.91
N ARG A 102 -42.78 14.40 13.00
CA ARG A 102 -41.93 15.51 13.44
C ARG A 102 -40.52 15.02 13.78
N ALA A 103 -40.45 13.91 14.52
CA ALA A 103 -39.16 13.28 14.84
C ALA A 103 -38.42 12.76 13.61
N MET A 104 -39.14 12.13 12.65
CA MET A 104 -38.57 11.69 11.38
C MET A 104 -37.95 12.86 10.58
N ARG A 105 -38.64 13.99 10.51
CA ARG A 105 -38.13 15.19 9.83
C ARG A 105 -36.91 15.78 10.54
N ALA A 106 -36.95 15.88 11.86
CA ALA A 106 -35.82 16.37 12.67
C ALA A 106 -34.61 15.44 12.57
N TYR A 107 -34.84 14.11 12.60
CA TYR A 107 -33.79 13.10 12.48
C TYR A 107 -33.01 13.20 11.18
N SER A 108 -33.67 13.41 10.05
CA SER A 108 -33.03 13.53 8.73
C SER A 108 -32.24 14.82 8.56
N SER A 109 -32.48 15.83 9.41
CA SER A 109 -31.78 17.13 9.34
C SER A 109 -30.51 17.22 10.19
N VAL A 110 -30.27 16.25 11.07
CA VAL A 110 -29.08 16.27 11.91
C VAL A 110 -27.85 15.82 11.10
N THR A 111 -26.90 16.75 10.96
CA THR A 111 -25.60 16.52 10.32
C THR A 111 -24.50 16.68 11.34
N PHE A 112 -23.59 15.71 11.37
CA PHE A 112 -22.35 15.75 12.15
C PHE A 112 -21.20 16.09 11.24
N THR A 113 -20.56 17.22 11.48
CA THR A 113 -19.39 17.66 10.73
C THR A 113 -18.12 17.27 11.47
N PHE A 114 -17.20 16.64 10.75
CA PHE A 114 -15.86 16.31 11.21
C PHE A 114 -14.85 17.13 10.43
N THR A 115 -14.09 17.96 11.11
CA THR A 115 -12.99 18.71 10.51
C THR A 115 -11.67 18.18 11.02
N GLY A 116 -10.65 18.19 10.18
CA GLY A 116 -9.34 17.70 10.58
C GLY A 116 -8.21 18.18 9.70
N SER A 117 -7.02 17.71 10.01
CA SER A 117 -5.78 18.03 9.31
C SER A 117 -4.87 16.82 9.18
N GLY A 118 -3.97 16.83 8.20
CA GLY A 118 -3.00 15.77 7.96
C GLY A 118 -3.55 14.53 7.24
N TRP A 119 -2.65 13.66 6.81
CA TRP A 119 -2.94 12.37 6.16
C TRP A 119 -1.93 11.32 6.58
N GLY A 120 -2.41 10.22 7.14
CA GLY A 120 -1.64 9.07 7.60
C GLY A 120 -1.74 8.85 9.11
N HIS A 121 -0.73 8.19 9.66
CA HIS A 121 -0.65 7.89 11.10
C HIS A 121 0.02 9.01 11.92
N GLY A 122 0.70 9.96 11.23
CA GLY A 122 1.38 11.08 11.85
C GLY A 122 2.62 10.74 12.68
N VAL A 123 3.18 9.53 12.56
CA VAL A 123 4.37 9.08 13.31
C VAL A 123 5.62 9.26 12.49
N GLY A 124 6.68 9.79 13.08
CA GLY A 124 7.98 10.02 12.45
C GLY A 124 7.95 11.16 11.44
N LEU A 125 8.62 11.01 10.29
CA LEU A 125 8.78 12.08 9.32
C LEU A 125 7.46 12.46 8.64
N SER A 126 7.20 13.77 8.57
CA SER A 126 6.12 14.38 7.79
C SER A 126 6.64 14.78 6.41
N GLN A 127 6.08 14.23 5.34
CA GLN A 127 6.54 14.56 3.98
C GLN A 127 6.32 16.04 3.66
N TYR A 128 5.11 16.59 3.89
CA TYR A 128 4.84 18.01 3.70
C TYR A 128 5.53 18.90 4.74
N GLY A 129 5.75 18.42 5.96
CA GLY A 129 6.57 19.11 6.93
C GLY A 129 8.02 19.21 6.48
N THR A 130 8.57 18.12 5.93
CA THR A 130 9.91 18.08 5.31
C THR A 130 10.02 19.06 4.14
N LYS A 131 8.99 19.10 3.26
CA LYS A 131 8.94 20.09 2.18
C LYS A 131 9.03 21.50 2.75
N GLY A 132 8.25 21.82 3.77
CA GLY A 132 8.27 23.14 4.41
C GLY A 132 9.61 23.48 5.05
N LEU A 133 10.21 22.56 5.81
CA LEU A 133 11.54 22.73 6.41
C LEU A 133 12.63 23.01 5.36
N THR A 134 12.59 22.34 4.24
CA THR A 134 13.60 22.50 3.17
C THR A 134 13.34 23.70 2.24
N GLU A 135 12.13 24.26 2.22
CA GLU A 135 11.77 25.41 1.37
C GLU A 135 11.62 26.72 2.16
N LEU A 136 11.24 26.65 3.45
CA LEU A 136 10.98 27.81 4.28
C LEU A 136 11.98 27.94 5.45
N GLY A 137 12.70 26.85 5.75
CA GLY A 137 13.67 26.77 6.83
C GLY A 137 13.05 26.78 8.24
N ALA A 138 13.93 26.86 9.22
CA ALA A 138 13.61 26.99 10.64
C ALA A 138 14.80 27.57 11.40
N SER A 139 14.58 28.11 12.60
CA SER A 139 15.61 28.73 13.42
C SER A 139 16.70 27.77 13.92
N PHE A 140 16.40 26.48 13.94
CA PHE A 140 17.36 25.43 14.35
C PHE A 140 18.22 24.90 13.19
N CYS A 141 17.90 25.25 11.93
CA CYS A 141 18.68 24.82 10.78
C CYS A 141 19.92 25.69 10.63
N SER A 142 21.02 25.11 10.17
CA SER A 142 22.29 25.83 9.88
C SER A 142 22.08 27.00 8.92
N ASN A 143 21.18 26.82 7.95
CA ASN A 143 20.64 27.90 7.13
C ASN A 143 19.17 28.09 7.51
N THR A 144 18.85 29.22 8.11
CA THR A 144 17.48 29.50 8.60
C THR A 144 16.42 29.56 7.49
N SER A 145 16.84 29.65 6.23
CA SER A 145 15.94 29.66 5.06
C SER A 145 15.73 28.27 4.44
N SER A 146 16.54 27.27 4.80
CA SER A 146 16.46 25.91 4.24
C SER A 146 17.22 24.92 5.11
N CYS A 147 16.55 23.89 5.60
CA CYS A 147 17.20 22.81 6.33
C CYS A 147 17.81 21.77 5.41
N THR A 148 18.91 21.17 5.83
CA THR A 148 19.51 19.99 5.19
C THR A 148 18.69 18.73 5.50
N SER A 149 18.89 17.68 4.71
CA SER A 149 18.25 16.38 4.90
C SER A 149 18.56 15.77 6.28
N THR A 150 19.77 15.96 6.80
CA THR A 150 20.15 15.46 8.13
C THR A 150 19.43 16.25 9.23
N GLU A 151 19.40 17.57 9.17
CA GLU A 151 18.68 18.41 10.15
C GLU A 151 17.18 18.07 10.19
N VAL A 152 16.58 17.78 9.02
CA VAL A 152 15.19 17.31 8.94
C VAL A 152 15.02 15.97 9.65
N VAL A 153 15.93 15.02 9.43
CA VAL A 153 15.90 13.72 10.10
C VAL A 153 16.05 13.86 11.60
N ASP A 154 17.03 14.64 12.06
CA ASP A 154 17.30 14.89 13.49
C ASP A 154 16.12 15.56 14.18
N TYR A 155 15.36 16.39 13.46
CA TYR A 155 14.16 17.02 13.98
C TYR A 155 13.02 16.03 14.25
N TYR A 156 12.75 15.12 13.28
CA TYR A 156 11.64 14.16 13.41
C TYR A 156 11.98 12.92 14.23
N PHE A 157 13.25 12.57 14.35
CA PHE A 157 13.71 11.39 15.09
C PHE A 157 14.69 11.78 16.19
N THR A 158 14.20 11.79 17.41
CA THR A 158 14.96 12.25 18.58
C THR A 158 16.10 11.28 18.92
N ASP A 159 17.25 11.82 19.35
CA ASP A 159 18.41 11.05 19.81
C ASP A 159 18.88 10.00 18.78
N THR A 160 18.84 10.37 17.51
CA THR A 160 19.30 9.51 16.39
C THR A 160 20.54 10.08 15.72
N SER A 161 21.17 9.28 14.87
CA SER A 161 22.28 9.70 14.02
C SER A 161 22.20 9.02 12.66
N VAL A 162 22.70 9.69 11.62
CA VAL A 162 22.84 9.12 10.27
C VAL A 162 24.22 8.46 10.17
N GLN A 163 24.26 7.15 9.92
CA GLN A 163 25.48 6.35 9.85
C GLN A 163 25.54 5.54 8.55
N GLN A 164 26.75 5.16 8.16
CA GLN A 164 26.94 4.23 7.04
C GLN A 164 26.53 2.81 7.46
N LEU A 165 25.72 2.15 6.65
CA LEU A 165 25.21 0.81 6.90
C LEU A 165 26.34 -0.23 7.05
N ASN A 166 27.39 -0.10 6.25
CA ASN A 166 28.56 -0.98 6.29
C ASN A 166 29.46 -0.78 7.51
N SER A 167 29.31 0.32 8.24
CA SER A 167 30.03 0.55 9.51
C SER A 167 29.34 -0.07 10.72
N LEU A 168 28.12 -0.58 10.55
CA LEU A 168 27.34 -1.16 11.63
C LEU A 168 27.63 -2.67 11.78
N SER A 169 27.68 -3.14 13.02
CA SER A 169 27.75 -4.58 13.32
C SER A 169 26.36 -5.20 13.18
N LEU A 170 25.96 -5.53 11.95
CA LEU A 170 24.64 -6.10 11.65
C LEU A 170 24.61 -7.61 11.82
N SER A 171 23.48 -8.14 12.27
CA SER A 171 23.23 -9.58 12.33
C SER A 171 23.14 -10.24 10.94
N SER A 172 22.92 -9.46 9.90
CA SER A 172 22.86 -9.88 8.50
C SER A 172 23.41 -8.76 7.60
N PRO A 173 24.72 -8.72 7.34
CA PRO A 173 25.36 -7.64 6.58
C PRO A 173 25.05 -7.65 5.09
N ASP A 174 24.54 -8.75 4.54
CA ASP A 174 24.23 -8.94 3.12
C ASP A 174 23.29 -7.86 2.56
N ILE A 175 22.45 -7.24 3.40
CA ILE A 175 21.57 -6.15 2.97
C ILE A 175 22.33 -4.97 2.33
N ALA A 176 23.57 -4.77 2.72
CA ALA A 176 24.40 -3.69 2.19
C ALA A 176 25.07 -4.05 0.85
N THR A 177 25.31 -5.32 0.58
CA THR A 177 26.18 -5.79 -0.51
C THR A 177 25.48 -6.68 -1.53
N SER A 178 24.50 -7.47 -1.13
CA SER A 178 23.83 -8.41 -2.03
C SER A 178 22.93 -7.71 -3.06
N SER A 179 22.93 -8.24 -4.27
CA SER A 179 22.10 -7.76 -5.38
C SER A 179 20.61 -8.05 -5.21
N ASP A 180 20.23 -8.96 -4.31
CA ASP A 180 18.89 -9.52 -4.18
C ASP A 180 18.44 -9.74 -2.71
N ALA A 181 19.12 -9.11 -1.75
CA ALA A 181 18.86 -9.31 -0.33
C ALA A 181 17.44 -8.89 0.09
N LEU A 182 16.93 -7.76 -0.40
CA LEU A 182 15.62 -7.24 0.00
C LEU A 182 14.50 -7.86 -0.84
N TRP A 183 13.58 -8.58 -0.19
CA TRP A 183 12.41 -9.18 -0.83
C TRP A 183 11.18 -8.31 -0.66
N VAL A 184 10.65 -7.84 -1.79
CA VAL A 184 9.51 -6.91 -1.89
C VAL A 184 8.29 -7.65 -2.44
N GLY A 185 7.23 -7.73 -1.67
CA GLY A 185 5.99 -8.39 -2.08
C GLY A 185 5.20 -7.57 -3.10
N LEU A 186 5.09 -8.06 -4.33
CA LEU A 186 4.39 -7.40 -5.42
C LEU A 186 2.92 -7.82 -5.52
N ALA A 187 2.65 -9.13 -5.36
CA ALA A 187 1.30 -9.68 -5.38
C ALA A 187 1.21 -10.93 -4.50
N ARG A 188 -0.01 -11.28 -4.12
CA ARG A 188 -0.32 -12.46 -3.29
C ARG A 188 -1.40 -13.30 -3.95
N ASN A 189 -1.30 -14.61 -3.78
CA ASN A 189 -2.29 -15.58 -4.26
C ASN A 189 -2.60 -15.46 -5.76
N ALA A 190 -1.61 -15.07 -6.57
CA ALA A 190 -1.76 -14.96 -8.01
C ALA A 190 -1.77 -16.35 -8.66
N LYS A 191 -2.86 -16.71 -9.32
CA LYS A 191 -2.96 -17.99 -10.03
C LYS A 191 -2.36 -17.94 -11.43
N ASN A 192 -2.48 -16.80 -12.08
CA ASN A 192 -1.96 -16.54 -13.42
C ASN A 192 -1.06 -15.32 -13.38
N ILE A 193 0.14 -15.43 -13.88
CA ILE A 193 1.12 -14.36 -13.97
C ILE A 193 1.52 -14.21 -15.43
N SER A 194 1.35 -13.01 -15.95
CA SER A 194 1.89 -12.62 -17.25
C SER A 194 3.16 -11.81 -17.01
N LEU A 195 4.28 -12.26 -17.54
CA LEU A 195 5.54 -11.56 -17.53
C LEU A 195 5.93 -11.24 -18.96
N THR A 196 6.13 -9.97 -19.27
CA THR A 196 6.51 -9.51 -20.61
C THR A 196 7.91 -8.91 -20.54
N THR A 197 8.79 -9.35 -21.45
CA THR A 197 10.07 -8.70 -21.68
C THR A 197 9.84 -7.41 -22.47
N LEU A 198 10.52 -6.35 -22.06
CA LEU A 198 10.42 -5.05 -22.70
C LEU A 198 11.68 -4.78 -23.52
N PRO A 199 11.54 -4.16 -24.70
CA PRO A 199 12.69 -3.89 -25.57
C PRO A 199 13.71 -3.00 -24.88
N SER A 200 14.97 -3.40 -25.02
CA SER A 200 16.17 -2.62 -24.81
C SER A 200 16.93 -2.62 -26.15
N SER A 201 18.16 -2.10 -26.21
CA SER A 201 19.03 -2.20 -27.39
C SER A 201 19.21 -3.66 -27.88
N SER A 202 19.10 -4.63 -26.96
CA SER A 202 18.95 -6.05 -27.24
C SER A 202 17.80 -6.62 -26.42
N PRO A 203 16.91 -7.47 -26.98
CA PRO A 203 15.86 -8.11 -26.20
C PRO A 203 16.47 -8.93 -25.06
N PRO A 204 16.00 -8.75 -23.79
CA PRO A 204 16.58 -9.49 -22.67
C PRO A 204 16.24 -10.99 -22.79
N THR A 205 17.24 -11.82 -22.50
CA THR A 205 17.02 -13.26 -22.32
C THR A 205 16.51 -13.49 -20.90
N LEU A 206 15.38 -14.17 -20.75
CA LEU A 206 14.88 -14.64 -19.46
C LEU A 206 15.59 -15.93 -19.08
N MET A 207 16.05 -16.01 -17.85
CA MET A 207 16.62 -17.19 -17.23
C MET A 207 15.66 -17.64 -16.12
N ILE A 208 15.01 -18.79 -16.32
CA ILE A 208 14.00 -19.30 -15.41
C ILE A 208 14.58 -20.50 -14.68
N CYS A 209 14.79 -20.35 -13.40
CA CYS A 209 15.24 -21.40 -12.49
C CYS A 209 14.03 -21.93 -11.71
N GLN A 210 13.82 -23.23 -11.76
CA GLN A 210 12.82 -23.89 -10.93
C GLN A 210 13.51 -24.76 -9.88
N ASP A 211 13.13 -24.55 -8.65
CA ASP A 211 13.65 -25.33 -7.51
C ASP A 211 12.95 -26.71 -7.48
N GLY A 212 13.71 -27.75 -7.14
CA GLY A 212 13.16 -29.06 -6.90
C GLY A 212 12.65 -29.82 -8.13
N LEU A 213 13.16 -29.53 -9.34
CA LEU A 213 12.91 -30.37 -10.51
C LEU A 213 13.46 -31.78 -10.28
N ASN A 214 12.69 -32.83 -10.67
CA ASN A 214 13.24 -34.16 -10.77
C ASN A 214 14.30 -34.21 -11.90
N GLN A 215 15.11 -35.26 -11.91
CA GLN A 215 16.23 -35.36 -12.87
C GLN A 215 15.77 -35.26 -14.32
N THR A 216 14.68 -35.93 -14.70
CA THR A 216 14.16 -35.90 -16.07
C THR A 216 13.67 -34.50 -16.45
N ALA A 217 12.90 -33.83 -15.57
CA ALA A 217 12.46 -32.47 -15.85
C ALA A 217 13.62 -31.47 -15.94
N GLY A 218 14.66 -31.64 -15.12
CA GLY A 218 15.90 -30.86 -15.19
C GLY A 218 16.61 -31.05 -16.54
N VAL A 219 16.73 -32.29 -17.01
CA VAL A 219 17.30 -32.63 -18.33
C VAL A 219 16.46 -32.02 -19.46
N GLN A 220 15.13 -32.14 -19.41
CA GLN A 220 14.24 -31.53 -20.40
C GLN A 220 14.40 -30.00 -20.46
N ALA A 221 14.47 -29.34 -19.29
CA ALA A 221 14.71 -27.90 -19.19
C ALA A 221 16.06 -27.50 -19.80
N PHE A 222 17.12 -28.22 -19.48
CA PHE A 222 18.45 -28.03 -20.05
C PHE A 222 18.44 -28.16 -21.57
N LEU A 223 17.90 -29.24 -22.09
CA LEU A 223 17.81 -29.52 -23.53
C LEU A 223 17.03 -28.41 -24.27
N THR A 224 15.89 -28.00 -23.71
CA THR A 224 15.08 -26.89 -24.25
C THR A 224 15.90 -25.59 -24.31
N SER A 225 16.66 -25.28 -23.28
CA SER A 225 17.49 -24.07 -23.20
C SER A 225 18.61 -24.03 -24.26
N ARG A 226 19.00 -25.21 -24.78
CA ARG A 226 20.06 -25.39 -25.78
C ARG A 226 19.51 -25.59 -27.18
N GLY A 227 18.19 -25.45 -27.38
CA GLY A 227 17.55 -25.58 -28.70
C GLY A 227 17.28 -27.02 -29.12
N PHE A 228 17.46 -28.00 -28.23
CA PHE A 228 16.99 -29.37 -28.44
C PHE A 228 15.50 -29.47 -28.08
N GLU A 229 14.74 -30.31 -28.76
CA GLU A 229 13.29 -30.42 -28.56
C GLU A 229 12.89 -31.67 -27.77
N PRO A 230 13.07 -31.71 -26.43
CA PRO A 230 12.77 -32.87 -25.60
C PRO A 230 11.27 -33.13 -25.41
N GLY A 231 10.41 -32.25 -25.91
CA GLY A 231 8.99 -32.22 -25.58
C GLY A 231 8.67 -31.35 -24.36
N PRO A 232 7.52 -31.57 -23.70
CA PRO A 232 7.16 -30.84 -22.47
C PRO A 232 8.18 -31.07 -21.35
N ILE A 233 8.35 -30.06 -20.49
CA ILE A 233 9.15 -30.20 -19.25
C ILE A 233 8.22 -30.78 -18.17
N ASP A 234 7.87 -32.05 -18.31
CA ASP A 234 6.88 -32.74 -17.46
C ASP A 234 7.50 -33.80 -16.53
N GLY A 235 8.81 -34.05 -16.69
CA GLY A 235 9.52 -35.08 -15.94
C GLY A 235 9.22 -36.51 -16.41
N ALA A 236 8.46 -36.69 -17.48
CA ALA A 236 8.22 -37.97 -18.10
C ALA A 236 9.26 -38.24 -19.19
N PHE A 237 9.90 -39.41 -19.12
CA PHE A 237 10.88 -39.83 -20.11
C PHE A 237 10.19 -40.52 -21.27
N GLY A 238 10.18 -39.88 -22.42
CA GLY A 238 9.60 -40.42 -23.66
C GLY A 238 10.54 -40.31 -24.85
N ASP A 239 10.10 -40.76 -26.05
CA ASP A 239 10.90 -40.80 -27.28
C ASP A 239 11.46 -39.44 -27.67
N ARG A 240 10.70 -38.35 -27.49
CA ARG A 240 11.18 -36.98 -27.77
C ARG A 240 12.34 -36.61 -26.87
N THR A 241 12.24 -36.92 -25.55
CA THR A 241 13.32 -36.68 -24.59
C THR A 241 14.54 -37.48 -24.94
N SER A 242 14.37 -38.79 -25.26
CA SER A 242 15.46 -39.66 -25.66
C SER A 242 16.18 -39.18 -26.93
N ASN A 243 15.42 -38.77 -27.95
CA ASN A 243 15.99 -38.24 -29.20
C ASN A 243 16.72 -36.92 -28.99
N ALA A 244 16.18 -36.03 -28.18
CA ALA A 244 16.86 -34.76 -27.80
C ALA A 244 18.16 -35.01 -27.03
N ILE A 245 18.20 -36.03 -26.18
CA ILE A 245 19.43 -36.47 -25.47
C ILE A 245 20.45 -36.97 -26.51
N ARG A 246 20.08 -37.84 -27.43
CA ARG A 246 21.00 -38.32 -28.50
C ARG A 246 21.59 -37.16 -29.28
N ASN A 247 20.75 -36.21 -29.68
CA ASN A 247 21.20 -35.03 -30.44
C ASN A 247 22.19 -34.17 -29.61
N TYR A 248 21.93 -33.99 -28.33
CA TYR A 248 22.86 -33.31 -27.41
C TYR A 248 24.15 -34.12 -27.25
N GLN A 249 24.08 -35.42 -26.98
CA GLN A 249 25.24 -36.29 -26.82
C GLN A 249 26.13 -36.24 -28.07
N SER A 250 25.51 -36.28 -29.25
CA SER A 250 26.19 -36.12 -30.53
C SER A 250 26.91 -34.76 -30.63
N SER A 251 26.25 -33.68 -30.20
CA SER A 251 26.78 -32.32 -30.31
C SER A 251 27.99 -32.08 -29.41
N VAL A 252 28.12 -32.83 -28.32
CA VAL A 252 29.21 -32.74 -27.34
C VAL A 252 30.21 -33.90 -27.41
N GLY A 253 30.03 -34.81 -28.34
CA GLY A 253 30.99 -35.90 -28.66
C GLY A 253 31.04 -37.01 -27.59
N ILE A 254 29.93 -37.33 -26.92
CA ILE A 254 29.81 -38.46 -25.98
C ILE A 254 28.95 -39.58 -26.56
N ASN A 255 28.88 -40.71 -25.84
CA ASN A 255 28.11 -41.87 -26.30
C ASN A 255 26.61 -41.52 -26.50
N GLN A 256 26.06 -41.80 -27.67
CA GLN A 256 24.69 -41.47 -28.08
C GLN A 256 23.66 -42.50 -27.56
N SER A 257 23.68 -42.78 -26.27
CA SER A 257 22.77 -43.72 -25.61
C SER A 257 21.29 -43.28 -25.69
N GLY A 258 21.03 -42.00 -25.73
CA GLY A 258 19.69 -41.41 -25.58
C GLY A 258 19.10 -41.57 -24.20
N ALA A 259 19.91 -41.97 -23.23
CA ALA A 259 19.53 -42.19 -21.84
C ALA A 259 20.04 -41.04 -20.93
N ILE A 260 19.42 -40.90 -19.77
CA ILE A 260 19.88 -40.03 -18.67
C ILE A 260 20.90 -40.84 -17.83
N ASP A 261 22.06 -41.11 -18.44
CA ASP A 261 23.17 -41.78 -17.77
C ASP A 261 24.11 -40.77 -17.09
N ASP A 262 25.02 -41.29 -16.23
CA ASP A 262 25.91 -40.44 -15.43
C ASP A 262 26.86 -39.58 -16.30
N GLU A 263 27.33 -40.11 -17.44
CA GLU A 263 28.18 -39.38 -18.37
C GLU A 263 27.43 -38.17 -18.93
N THR A 264 26.22 -38.40 -19.40
CA THR A 264 25.32 -37.37 -19.95
C THR A 264 24.96 -36.32 -18.90
N VAL A 265 24.57 -36.77 -17.70
CA VAL A 265 24.21 -35.87 -16.60
C VAL A 265 25.39 -35.01 -16.14
N ASN A 266 26.58 -35.59 -15.98
CA ASN A 266 27.77 -34.87 -15.57
C ASN A 266 28.21 -33.86 -16.64
N ARG A 267 28.09 -34.22 -17.92
CA ARG A 267 28.37 -33.29 -19.01
C ARG A 267 27.36 -32.15 -19.02
N MET A 268 26.06 -32.42 -18.89
CA MET A 268 25.03 -31.39 -18.83
C MET A 268 25.24 -30.43 -17.65
N LYS A 269 25.59 -30.93 -16.47
CA LYS A 269 25.91 -30.11 -15.29
C LYS A 269 27.12 -29.22 -15.52
N SER A 270 28.16 -29.76 -16.15
CA SER A 270 29.35 -28.97 -16.50
C SER A 270 29.01 -27.85 -17.48
N ASP A 271 28.24 -28.15 -18.52
CA ASP A 271 27.81 -27.15 -19.51
C ASP A 271 26.83 -26.12 -18.89
N ALA A 272 26.01 -26.53 -17.93
CA ALA A 272 25.07 -25.65 -17.23
C ALA A 272 25.76 -24.62 -16.34
N THR A 273 26.92 -24.92 -15.77
CA THR A 273 27.69 -23.96 -14.95
C THR A 273 28.10 -22.71 -15.74
N ALA A 274 28.28 -22.84 -17.06
CA ALA A 274 28.55 -21.72 -17.96
C ALA A 274 27.34 -20.78 -18.16
N ASP A 275 26.13 -21.24 -17.85
CA ASP A 275 24.89 -20.48 -18.05
C ASP A 275 24.53 -19.55 -16.87
N GLY A 276 25.30 -19.60 -15.81
CA GLY A 276 25.11 -18.81 -14.59
C GLY A 276 24.45 -19.57 -13.45
N PRO A 277 24.43 -19.01 -12.26
CA PRO A 277 23.95 -19.69 -11.05
C PRO A 277 22.45 -19.91 -11.11
N CYS A 278 22.03 -21.17 -10.96
CA CYS A 278 20.65 -21.61 -10.81
C CYS A 278 20.64 -22.71 -9.75
N GLU A 279 19.58 -22.79 -8.94
CA GLU A 279 19.45 -23.86 -7.93
C GLU A 279 19.24 -25.24 -8.58
N SER A 280 18.74 -25.27 -9.82
CA SER A 280 18.74 -26.48 -10.63
C SER A 280 20.17 -26.82 -11.09
N PRO A 281 20.65 -28.03 -10.84
CA PRO A 281 21.98 -28.46 -11.31
C PRO A 281 22.10 -28.53 -12.84
N PHE A 282 20.98 -28.40 -13.55
CA PHE A 282 20.89 -28.38 -15.02
C PHE A 282 20.82 -26.95 -15.59
N GLY A 283 20.98 -25.92 -14.75
CA GLY A 283 20.94 -24.52 -15.16
C GLY A 283 19.53 -23.99 -15.43
N PRO A 284 19.44 -22.74 -15.92
CA PRO A 284 18.16 -22.08 -16.19
C PRO A 284 17.55 -22.53 -17.52
N LEU A 285 16.20 -22.56 -17.58
CA LEU A 285 15.48 -22.51 -18.84
C LEU A 285 15.64 -21.10 -19.43
N LYS A 286 16.29 -20.97 -20.60
CA LYS A 286 16.47 -19.70 -21.31
C LYS A 286 15.33 -19.46 -22.30
N ILE A 287 14.73 -18.28 -22.25
CA ILE A 287 13.73 -17.83 -23.21
C ILE A 287 14.24 -16.52 -23.80
N SER A 288 14.50 -16.49 -25.10
CA SER A 288 14.94 -15.30 -25.82
C SER A 288 13.86 -14.22 -25.80
N GLY A 289 14.30 -12.95 -25.75
CA GLY A 289 13.45 -11.80 -25.49
C GLY A 289 12.42 -11.49 -26.58
N GLY A 290 11.53 -10.57 -26.24
CA GLY A 290 10.39 -10.17 -27.06
C GLY A 290 9.10 -10.96 -26.76
N ALA A 291 9.15 -11.93 -25.84
CA ALA A 291 8.03 -12.80 -25.52
C ALA A 291 7.27 -12.37 -24.26
N THR A 292 5.97 -12.56 -24.27
CA THR A 292 5.16 -12.64 -23.04
C THR A 292 5.10 -14.10 -22.62
N ILE A 293 5.53 -14.40 -21.40
CA ILE A 293 5.38 -15.72 -20.82
C ILE A 293 4.18 -15.74 -19.85
N SER A 294 3.43 -16.81 -19.92
CA SER A 294 2.32 -17.09 -18.99
C SER A 294 2.77 -18.16 -17.99
N ILE A 295 2.71 -17.83 -16.72
CA ILE A 295 3.02 -18.76 -15.64
C ILE A 295 1.74 -19.01 -14.85
N VAL A 296 1.32 -20.27 -14.81
CA VAL A 296 0.03 -20.67 -14.23
C VAL A 296 0.27 -21.65 -13.09
N ASN A 297 -0.44 -21.41 -12.00
CA ASN A 297 -0.54 -22.35 -10.87
C ASN A 297 -1.94 -22.98 -10.90
N SER A 298 -2.04 -24.23 -11.32
CA SER A 298 -3.29 -24.95 -11.53
C SER A 298 -3.43 -26.15 -10.58
N GLY A 299 -3.66 -25.89 -9.30
CA GLY A 299 -3.96 -26.93 -8.31
C GLY A 299 -2.74 -27.76 -7.90
N ASN A 300 -2.33 -28.78 -8.62
CA ASN A 300 -1.20 -29.64 -8.25
C ASN A 300 0.05 -29.42 -9.12
N ASN A 301 -0.05 -28.62 -10.16
CA ASN A 301 1.03 -28.38 -11.13
C ASN A 301 1.17 -26.89 -11.41
N CYS A 302 2.37 -26.45 -11.71
CA CYS A 302 2.59 -25.17 -12.38
C CYS A 302 3.00 -25.39 -13.84
N SER A 303 2.76 -24.38 -14.66
CA SER A 303 3.14 -24.43 -16.08
C SER A 303 3.70 -23.09 -16.54
N ILE A 304 4.59 -23.15 -17.52
CA ILE A 304 5.09 -21.97 -18.26
C ILE A 304 4.67 -22.15 -19.71
N ASN A 305 3.90 -21.19 -20.24
CA ASN A 305 3.34 -21.22 -21.60
C ASN A 305 2.58 -22.54 -21.92
N GLY A 306 1.87 -23.08 -20.93
CA GLY A 306 1.14 -24.34 -21.05
C GLY A 306 1.99 -25.60 -20.88
N HIS A 307 3.32 -25.48 -20.80
CA HIS A 307 4.21 -26.62 -20.52
C HIS A 307 4.24 -26.87 -19.01
N PRO A 308 3.77 -28.02 -18.54
CA PRO A 308 3.75 -28.34 -17.12
C PRO A 308 5.18 -28.44 -16.58
N LEU A 309 5.37 -27.90 -15.38
CA LEU A 309 6.58 -28.05 -14.59
C LEU A 309 6.26 -29.02 -13.44
N THR A 310 6.96 -30.12 -13.39
CA THR A 310 6.73 -31.14 -12.35
C THR A 310 7.61 -30.82 -11.12
N PRO A 311 7.04 -30.39 -9.99
CA PRO A 311 7.82 -30.15 -8.79
C PRO A 311 8.31 -31.47 -8.18
N ALA A 312 9.53 -31.47 -7.60
CA ALA A 312 10.09 -32.63 -6.91
C ALA A 312 9.31 -32.99 -5.64
N THR A 313 8.61 -32.02 -5.06
CA THR A 313 7.73 -32.19 -3.91
C THR A 313 6.30 -31.85 -4.33
N ALA A 314 5.39 -32.80 -4.14
CA ALA A 314 3.98 -32.55 -4.45
C ALA A 314 3.47 -31.30 -3.70
N GLY A 315 3.00 -30.33 -4.45
CA GLY A 315 2.31 -29.15 -3.91
C GLY A 315 3.13 -27.88 -3.75
N SER A 316 4.40 -27.79 -4.12
CA SER A 316 5.16 -26.54 -4.12
C SER A 316 5.76 -26.22 -5.48
N CYS A 317 5.61 -24.97 -5.90
CA CYS A 317 6.17 -24.46 -7.14
C CYS A 317 6.97 -23.20 -6.84
N ASN A 318 8.27 -23.33 -6.74
CA ASN A 318 9.18 -22.20 -6.52
C ASN A 318 9.94 -21.92 -7.81
N ILE A 319 9.83 -20.70 -8.30
CA ILE A 319 10.43 -20.27 -9.55
C ILE A 319 11.18 -18.98 -9.31
N THR A 320 12.41 -18.89 -9.80
CA THR A 320 13.19 -17.65 -9.83
C THR A 320 13.42 -17.24 -11.29
N ILE A 321 13.11 -16.00 -11.62
CA ILE A 321 13.21 -15.44 -12.96
C ILE A 321 14.19 -14.29 -12.93
N LYS A 322 15.29 -14.46 -13.67
CA LYS A 322 16.31 -13.44 -13.91
C LYS A 322 16.22 -12.99 -15.37
N TRP A 323 16.80 -11.86 -15.67
CA TRP A 323 16.93 -11.38 -17.04
C TRP A 323 18.33 -10.80 -17.25
N SER A 324 18.77 -10.81 -18.53
CA SER A 324 20.08 -10.32 -18.90
C SER A 324 20.23 -8.81 -18.62
N ASP A 325 21.47 -8.36 -18.42
CA ASP A 325 21.80 -6.97 -18.12
C ASP A 325 21.24 -5.99 -19.14
N GLY A 326 20.73 -4.86 -18.63
CA GLY A 326 20.09 -3.83 -19.43
C GLY A 326 18.65 -4.13 -19.84
N GLY A 327 18.17 -5.36 -19.63
CA GLY A 327 16.80 -5.76 -19.87
C GLY A 327 15.80 -5.23 -18.86
N ARG A 328 14.51 -5.29 -19.24
CA ARG A 328 13.40 -4.96 -18.36
C ARG A 328 12.31 -6.00 -18.48
N VAL A 329 11.59 -6.22 -17.40
CA VAL A 329 10.41 -7.09 -17.38
C VAL A 329 9.21 -6.33 -16.82
N ARG A 330 8.02 -6.64 -17.34
CA ARG A 330 6.76 -6.11 -16.81
C ARG A 330 5.96 -7.24 -16.18
N ILE A 331 5.49 -7.02 -14.96
CA ILE A 331 4.57 -7.90 -14.26
C ILE A 331 3.39 -7.06 -13.76
N GLY A 332 2.19 -7.36 -14.24
CA GLY A 332 1.04 -6.51 -13.99
C GLY A 332 1.29 -5.07 -14.46
N PRO A 333 1.02 -4.05 -13.64
CA PRO A 333 1.21 -2.66 -14.04
C PRO A 333 2.65 -2.15 -13.89
N ARG A 334 3.57 -2.95 -13.32
CA ARG A 334 4.91 -2.48 -12.94
C ARG A 334 6.01 -3.03 -13.84
N GLU A 335 6.97 -2.16 -14.16
CA GLU A 335 8.21 -2.51 -14.85
C GLU A 335 9.36 -2.64 -13.85
N HIS A 336 10.21 -3.63 -14.08
CA HIS A 336 11.38 -3.91 -13.25
C HIS A 336 12.63 -3.99 -14.13
N LYS A 337 13.66 -3.24 -13.74
CA LYS A 337 14.98 -3.25 -14.39
C LYS A 337 16.01 -3.98 -13.53
N HIS A 338 15.84 -3.94 -12.23
CA HIS A 338 16.81 -4.43 -11.26
C HIS A 338 16.24 -5.58 -10.45
N GLY A 339 17.14 -6.49 -10.02
CA GLY A 339 16.79 -7.62 -9.19
C GLY A 339 16.32 -8.85 -9.98
N GLU A 340 15.59 -9.71 -9.31
CA GLU A 340 15.01 -10.94 -9.87
C GLU A 340 13.58 -11.13 -9.33
N ILE A 341 12.75 -11.84 -10.08
CA ILE A 341 11.40 -12.18 -9.62
C ILE A 341 11.40 -13.59 -9.04
N LYS A 342 10.92 -13.69 -7.82
CA LYS A 342 10.69 -14.97 -7.15
C LYS A 342 9.20 -15.24 -7.05
N LEU A 343 8.79 -16.38 -7.55
CA LEU A 343 7.44 -16.92 -7.41
C LEU A 343 7.51 -18.02 -6.35
N ARG A 344 6.77 -17.84 -5.26
CA ARG A 344 6.77 -18.76 -4.14
C ARG A 344 5.37 -19.26 -3.83
N SER A 345 5.23 -20.57 -3.67
CA SER A 345 3.95 -21.19 -3.38
C SER A 345 4.15 -22.26 -2.29
N LYS A 346 3.48 -22.08 -1.16
CA LYS A 346 3.54 -23.05 -0.05
C LYS A 346 2.63 -24.26 -0.30
N ASN A 347 1.53 -24.06 -0.99
CA ASN A 347 0.69 -25.09 -1.56
C ASN A 347 0.06 -24.57 -2.85
N VAL A 348 -0.14 -25.48 -3.78
CA VAL A 348 -0.58 -25.15 -5.16
C VAL A 348 -1.98 -24.57 -5.21
N SER A 349 -2.82 -24.82 -4.19
CA SER A 349 -4.20 -24.32 -4.15
C SER A 349 -4.30 -22.82 -3.87
N SER A 350 -3.28 -22.21 -3.26
CA SER A 350 -3.31 -20.79 -2.86
C SER A 350 -2.77 -19.82 -3.90
N GLY A 351 -2.11 -20.28 -4.97
CA GLY A 351 -1.45 -19.43 -5.97
C GLY A 351 -0.05 -18.97 -5.53
N PHE A 352 0.57 -18.12 -6.33
CA PHE A 352 1.91 -17.59 -6.08
C PHE A 352 1.91 -16.32 -5.24
N HIS A 353 2.86 -16.21 -4.36
CA HIS A 353 3.40 -14.92 -3.92
C HIS A 353 4.41 -14.46 -4.97
N VAL A 354 4.21 -13.27 -5.51
CA VAL A 354 5.11 -12.65 -6.49
C VAL A 354 5.99 -11.68 -5.74
N VAL A 355 7.29 -11.90 -5.77
CA VAL A 355 8.28 -11.15 -4.99
C VAL A 355 9.37 -10.64 -5.90
N LEU A 356 9.74 -9.38 -5.73
CA LEU A 356 10.98 -8.82 -6.28
C LEU A 356 12.08 -8.95 -5.23
N ALA A 357 13.14 -9.66 -5.53
CA ALA A 357 14.36 -9.68 -4.74
C ALA A 357 15.36 -8.70 -5.37
N ALA A 358 15.81 -7.69 -4.62
CA ALA A 358 16.62 -6.62 -5.17
C ALA A 358 17.63 -6.06 -4.14
N ASN A 359 18.67 -5.43 -4.64
CA ASN A 359 19.55 -4.58 -3.84
C ASN A 359 18.76 -3.39 -3.27
N ILE A 360 19.07 -2.99 -2.03
CA ILE A 360 18.36 -1.92 -1.32
C ILE A 360 18.37 -0.59 -2.09
N GLU A 361 19.48 -0.19 -2.69
CA GLU A 361 19.55 1.08 -3.43
C GLU A 361 18.73 1.03 -4.71
N LYS A 362 18.75 -0.11 -5.41
CA LYS A 362 17.96 -0.32 -6.62
C LYS A 362 16.45 -0.41 -6.33
N TYR A 363 16.09 -0.96 -5.19
CA TYR A 363 14.73 -0.88 -4.68
C TYR A 363 14.29 0.58 -4.46
N LEU A 364 15.13 1.38 -3.80
CA LEU A 364 14.79 2.79 -3.52
C LEU A 364 14.58 3.62 -4.78
N TYR A 365 15.25 3.34 -5.90
CA TYR A 365 15.00 4.05 -7.15
C TYR A 365 13.52 3.96 -7.59
N GLY A 366 12.88 2.83 -7.30
CA GLY A 366 11.47 2.60 -7.61
C GLY A 366 10.48 3.05 -6.54
N LEU A 367 10.93 3.63 -5.43
CA LEU A 367 10.07 4.08 -4.33
C LEU A 367 9.41 5.42 -4.67
N ALA A 368 8.07 5.46 -4.66
CA ALA A 368 7.29 6.61 -5.14
C ALA A 368 6.49 7.28 -4.01
N GLU A 369 7.19 7.67 -2.96
CA GLU A 369 6.59 8.27 -1.75
C GLU A 369 6.50 9.79 -1.81
N MET A 370 7.44 10.45 -2.51
CA MET A 370 7.43 11.90 -2.70
C MET A 370 7.45 12.27 -4.18
N PRO A 371 6.84 13.42 -4.58
CA PRO A 371 7.00 13.97 -5.93
C PRO A 371 8.46 14.32 -6.23
N SER A 372 8.98 13.84 -7.36
CA SER A 372 10.40 13.98 -7.71
C SER A 372 10.85 15.41 -8.01
N HIS A 373 9.93 16.36 -8.13
CA HIS A 373 10.24 17.79 -8.34
C HIS A 373 10.44 18.59 -7.05
N TRP A 374 10.25 17.95 -5.87
CA TRP A 374 10.50 18.62 -4.59
C TRP A 374 11.98 18.91 -4.38
N ASN A 375 12.29 19.77 -3.41
CA ASN A 375 13.65 20.11 -3.05
C ASN A 375 14.49 18.85 -2.78
N VAL A 376 15.74 18.84 -3.28
CA VAL A 376 16.63 17.67 -3.17
C VAL A 376 16.87 17.26 -1.71
N GLN A 377 16.95 18.21 -0.78
CA GLN A 377 17.11 17.91 0.64
C GLN A 377 15.89 17.18 1.22
N ALA A 378 14.68 17.52 0.74
CA ALA A 378 13.48 16.79 1.11
C ALA A 378 13.50 15.34 0.57
N LEU A 379 13.94 15.18 -0.67
CA LEU A 379 14.06 13.85 -1.30
C LEU A 379 15.15 13.00 -0.60
N GLU A 380 16.27 13.61 -0.22
CA GLU A 380 17.33 12.94 0.54
C GLU A 380 16.87 12.49 1.93
N ALA A 381 16.13 13.34 2.66
CA ALA A 381 15.53 12.97 3.93
C ALA A 381 14.58 11.77 3.78
N GLN A 382 13.73 11.77 2.75
CA GLN A 382 12.87 10.62 2.43
C GLN A 382 13.67 9.38 2.05
N ALA A 383 14.78 9.51 1.33
CA ALA A 383 15.63 8.37 0.96
C ALA A 383 16.30 7.73 2.19
N LEU A 384 16.80 8.55 3.13
CA LEU A 384 17.34 8.10 4.42
C LEU A 384 16.28 7.33 5.22
N VAL A 385 15.08 7.91 5.34
CA VAL A 385 13.96 7.30 6.07
C VAL A 385 13.46 6.03 5.40
N GLY A 386 13.28 6.05 4.08
CA GLY A 386 12.82 4.90 3.31
C GLY A 386 13.80 3.73 3.36
N ARG A 387 15.09 4.02 3.29
CA ARG A 387 16.17 3.01 3.42
C ARG A 387 16.18 2.41 4.83
N SER A 388 16.15 3.25 5.85
CA SER A 388 16.17 2.80 7.25
C SER A 388 14.96 1.92 7.57
N TYR A 389 13.78 2.28 7.09
CA TYR A 389 12.57 1.47 7.24
C TYR A 389 12.71 0.09 6.58
N ALA A 390 13.22 0.04 5.34
CA ALA A 390 13.39 -1.21 4.62
C ALA A 390 14.49 -2.10 5.24
N VAL A 391 15.62 -1.51 5.63
CA VAL A 391 16.71 -2.23 6.32
C VAL A 391 16.23 -2.76 7.67
N TYR A 392 15.49 -1.95 8.44
CA TYR A 392 14.91 -2.41 9.70
C TYR A 392 14.00 -3.63 9.48
N ALA A 393 13.10 -3.58 8.48
CA ALA A 393 12.21 -4.69 8.16
C ALA A 393 12.99 -5.96 7.79
N TYR A 394 14.04 -5.84 7.02
CA TYR A 394 14.94 -6.94 6.67
C TYR A 394 15.61 -7.54 7.91
N LEU A 395 16.21 -6.71 8.76
CA LEU A 395 16.92 -7.17 9.96
C LEU A 395 16.00 -7.84 10.98
N GLN A 396 14.74 -7.40 11.10
CA GLN A 396 13.76 -8.03 12.00
C GLN A 396 13.41 -9.46 11.56
N GLN A 397 13.37 -9.74 10.27
CA GLN A 397 13.06 -11.06 9.72
C GLN A 397 14.28 -12.00 9.77
N ASN A 398 15.48 -11.44 9.62
CA ASN A 398 16.73 -12.20 9.59
C ASN A 398 17.41 -12.37 10.97
N ARG A 399 16.67 -12.23 12.08
CA ARG A 399 17.21 -12.47 13.41
C ARG A 399 17.54 -13.97 13.61
N PRO A 400 18.63 -14.28 14.35
CA PRO A 400 18.90 -15.65 14.76
C PRO A 400 17.68 -16.28 15.44
N GLY A 401 17.26 -17.45 15.01
CA GLY A 401 16.07 -18.14 15.48
C GLY A 401 14.79 -17.92 14.66
N ASN A 402 14.71 -16.90 13.81
CA ASN A 402 13.55 -16.66 12.95
C ASN A 402 13.67 -17.30 11.55
N LYS A 403 14.84 -17.84 11.20
CA LYS A 403 15.09 -18.44 9.89
C LYS A 403 14.36 -19.76 9.74
N THR A 404 13.24 -19.74 9.05
CA THR A 404 12.47 -20.94 8.70
C THR A 404 12.39 -21.16 7.19
N ASP A 405 12.83 -20.19 6.39
CA ASP A 405 12.96 -20.28 4.95
C ASP A 405 14.42 -20.05 4.57
N ILE A 406 15.00 -21.03 3.86
CA ILE A 406 16.42 -21.02 3.45
C ILE A 406 16.69 -19.86 2.49
N ASP A 407 15.71 -19.49 1.67
CA ASP A 407 15.87 -18.49 0.62
C ASP A 407 15.97 -17.04 1.12
N ALA A 408 15.18 -16.69 2.16
CA ALA A 408 15.05 -15.30 2.59
C ALA A 408 15.17 -15.09 4.10
N GLY A 409 15.32 -16.15 4.89
CA GLY A 409 15.32 -16.07 6.35
C GLY A 409 14.00 -15.57 6.95
N LEU A 410 12.89 -15.70 6.21
CA LEU A 410 11.57 -15.22 6.62
C LEU A 410 10.95 -16.16 7.66
N ASP A 411 10.27 -15.58 8.64
CA ASP A 411 9.45 -16.36 9.58
C ASP A 411 8.17 -16.89 8.94
N THR A 412 7.53 -17.87 9.59
CA THR A 412 6.33 -18.53 9.06
C THR A 412 5.15 -17.57 8.86
N SER A 413 5.07 -16.48 9.63
CA SER A 413 4.00 -15.49 9.51
C SER A 413 4.18 -14.66 8.23
N ARG A 414 5.40 -14.28 7.90
CA ARG A 414 5.73 -13.56 6.67
C ARG A 414 5.61 -14.41 5.42
N GLN A 415 6.03 -15.68 5.47
CA GLN A 415 5.79 -16.65 4.40
C GLN A 415 4.29 -16.77 4.11
N LYS A 416 3.46 -16.91 5.16
CA LYS A 416 2.01 -16.98 5.02
C LYS A 416 1.42 -15.67 4.46
N TYR A 417 1.96 -14.52 4.85
CA TYR A 417 1.42 -13.22 4.49
C TYR A 417 1.82 -12.78 3.06
N CYS A 418 3.10 -12.78 2.73
CA CYS A 418 3.58 -12.23 1.46
C CYS A 418 4.86 -12.86 0.92
N TRP A 419 5.51 -13.74 1.67
CA TRP A 419 6.84 -14.24 1.35
C TRP A 419 7.85 -13.11 1.10
N CYS A 420 7.81 -12.05 1.90
CA CYS A 420 8.56 -10.83 1.70
C CYS A 420 8.97 -10.14 3.01
N HIS A 421 10.05 -9.35 2.96
CA HIS A 421 10.44 -8.45 4.05
C HIS A 421 9.51 -7.25 4.14
N ILE A 422 9.10 -6.72 2.98
CA ILE A 422 8.35 -5.48 2.86
C ILE A 422 7.29 -5.58 1.74
N GLY A 423 6.13 -4.96 1.92
CA GLY A 423 5.11 -4.86 0.89
C GLY A 423 5.35 -3.68 -0.05
N SER A 424 4.74 -3.72 -1.24
CA SER A 424 4.88 -2.71 -2.29
C SER A 424 3.73 -1.69 -2.36
N THR A 425 2.92 -1.58 -1.30
CA THR A 425 1.76 -0.68 -1.24
C THR A 425 1.92 0.36 -0.14
N ALA A 426 1.10 1.41 -0.14
CA ALA A 426 1.12 2.47 0.87
C ALA A 426 0.91 1.98 2.33
N SER A 427 0.46 0.74 2.55
CA SER A 427 0.44 0.13 3.89
C SER A 427 1.83 -0.26 4.42
N SER A 428 2.85 -0.22 3.58
CA SER A 428 4.25 -0.46 3.90
C SER A 428 5.10 0.64 3.25
N GLN A 429 5.54 0.44 1.99
CA GLN A 429 6.18 1.47 1.17
C GLN A 429 5.66 1.38 -0.26
N TYR A 430 5.28 2.52 -0.86
CA TYR A 430 4.71 2.53 -2.21
C TYR A 430 5.81 2.39 -3.26
N TYR A 431 5.98 1.18 -3.76
CA TYR A 431 6.95 0.83 -4.79
C TYR A 431 6.29 0.85 -6.18
N TYR A 432 6.74 1.74 -7.06
CA TYR A 432 6.22 1.90 -8.42
C TYR A 432 7.08 1.22 -9.49
N GLY A 433 8.34 0.88 -9.13
CA GLY A 433 9.28 0.21 -10.01
C GLY A 433 10.04 1.15 -10.94
N TYR A 434 10.48 0.62 -12.09
CA TYR A 434 11.37 1.34 -13.01
C TYR A 434 10.79 2.65 -13.55
N LEU A 435 9.47 2.76 -13.67
CA LEU A 435 8.84 4.00 -14.13
C LEU A 435 9.12 5.19 -13.20
N LYS A 436 9.26 4.96 -11.89
CA LYS A 436 9.68 6.01 -10.95
C LYS A 436 11.13 6.43 -11.20
N GLU A 437 12.01 5.48 -11.47
CA GLU A 437 13.43 5.75 -11.75
C GLU A 437 13.59 6.67 -12.97
N ILE A 438 12.92 6.38 -14.08
CA ILE A 438 13.05 7.17 -15.31
C ILE A 438 12.32 8.51 -15.26
N SER A 439 11.19 8.59 -14.52
CA SER A 439 10.42 9.84 -14.39
C SER A 439 10.92 10.76 -13.28
N GLY A 440 11.82 10.28 -12.43
CA GLY A 440 12.27 10.99 -11.24
C GLY A 440 13.78 11.10 -11.10
N PRO A 441 14.52 11.73 -12.01
CA PRO A 441 15.98 11.81 -11.93
C PRO A 441 16.47 12.46 -10.63
N ASN A 442 15.78 13.49 -10.11
CA ASN A 442 16.13 14.10 -8.83
C ASN A 442 15.95 13.14 -7.65
N TRP A 443 14.96 12.24 -7.73
CA TRP A 443 14.79 11.19 -6.72
C TRP A 443 15.96 10.20 -6.76
N VAL A 444 16.35 9.75 -7.95
CA VAL A 444 17.52 8.85 -8.13
C VAL A 444 18.79 9.53 -7.62
N GLN A 445 18.97 10.82 -7.90
CA GLN A 445 20.09 11.61 -7.38
C GLN A 445 20.08 11.65 -5.84
N ALA A 446 18.92 11.91 -5.21
CA ALA A 446 18.80 11.94 -3.75
C ALA A 446 19.12 10.59 -3.11
N VAL A 447 18.67 9.48 -3.72
CA VAL A 447 19.06 8.13 -3.28
C VAL A 447 20.57 7.93 -3.36
N ASN A 448 21.20 8.35 -4.45
CA ASN A 448 22.66 8.23 -4.65
C ASN A 448 23.45 9.09 -3.65
N ASN A 449 23.03 10.34 -3.41
CA ASN A 449 23.68 11.26 -2.45
C ASN A 449 23.67 10.71 -1.02
N THR A 450 22.68 9.89 -0.71
CA THR A 450 22.50 9.26 0.61
C THR A 450 22.84 7.78 0.62
N SER A 451 23.44 7.25 -0.44
CA SER A 451 23.69 5.82 -0.61
C SER A 451 24.42 5.21 0.60
N GLY A 452 23.93 4.06 1.03
CA GLY A 452 24.44 3.31 2.18
C GLY A 452 24.17 3.95 3.54
N LYS A 453 23.55 5.14 3.63
CA LYS A 453 23.30 5.81 4.91
C LYS A 453 21.95 5.42 5.48
N VAL A 454 21.92 5.12 6.78
CA VAL A 454 20.72 4.77 7.55
C VAL A 454 20.63 5.58 8.84
N ILE A 455 19.44 5.69 9.39
CA ILE A 455 19.18 6.35 10.67
C ILE A 455 19.29 5.31 11.78
N THR A 456 20.05 5.63 12.82
CA THR A 456 20.30 4.74 13.94
C THR A 456 19.96 5.41 15.26
N HIS A 457 19.57 4.60 16.24
CA HIS A 457 19.46 4.94 17.64
C HIS A 457 20.24 3.91 18.45
N ASN A 458 21.21 4.33 19.26
CA ASN A 458 22.11 3.43 19.99
C ASN A 458 22.76 2.37 19.06
N ASN A 459 23.31 2.81 17.94
CA ASN A 459 23.96 1.98 16.90
C ASN A 459 23.05 0.89 16.27
N SER A 460 21.75 0.98 16.47
CA SER A 460 20.78 0.07 15.84
C SER A 460 19.91 0.83 14.84
N VAL A 461 19.71 0.24 13.66
CA VAL A 461 18.85 0.84 12.63
C VAL A 461 17.43 0.96 13.17
N ILE A 462 16.83 2.15 13.03
CA ILE A 462 15.48 2.42 13.52
C ILE A 462 14.41 2.03 12.51
N GLN A 463 13.20 1.75 12.99
CA GLN A 463 12.02 1.73 12.14
C GLN A 463 11.56 3.17 11.86
N ALA A 464 12.10 3.75 10.82
CA ALA A 464 11.87 5.14 10.47
C ALA A 464 10.53 5.30 9.76
N PHE A 465 9.45 5.48 10.53
CA PHE A 465 8.11 5.73 10.01
C PHE A 465 8.01 7.11 9.36
N TYR A 466 7.08 7.23 8.41
CA TYR A 466 6.75 8.49 7.77
C TYR A 466 5.29 8.51 7.31
N SER A 467 4.74 9.70 7.13
CA SER A 467 3.38 9.89 6.61
C SER A 467 3.32 11.16 5.75
N SER A 468 2.30 11.27 4.91
CA SER A 468 2.14 12.42 4.02
C SER A 468 2.14 13.73 4.80
N SER A 469 1.34 13.82 5.87
CA SER A 469 1.24 15.04 6.70
C SER A 469 0.77 14.69 8.09
N THR A 470 1.41 15.28 9.11
CA THR A 470 1.03 15.05 10.51
C THR A 470 -0.19 15.84 10.95
N GLY A 471 -0.49 16.95 10.26
CA GLY A 471 -1.59 17.85 10.65
C GLY A 471 -1.22 18.87 11.73
N GLY A 472 0.08 19.17 11.89
CA GLY A 472 0.60 20.20 12.79
C GLY A 472 1.49 19.70 13.92
N LYS A 473 1.42 18.42 14.29
CA LYS A 473 2.32 17.76 15.25
C LYS A 473 2.44 16.28 14.94
N THR A 474 3.61 15.68 15.23
CA THR A 474 3.77 14.23 15.11
C THR A 474 3.09 13.47 16.26
N ASN A 475 2.73 12.24 16.01
CA ASN A 475 2.33 11.27 17.03
C ASN A 475 3.54 10.41 17.43
N ASN A 476 3.60 9.98 18.67
CA ASN A 476 4.42 8.82 19.01
C ASN A 476 3.75 7.53 18.49
N ASN A 477 4.49 6.43 18.48
CA ASN A 477 4.00 5.16 17.95
C ASN A 477 2.84 4.55 18.77
N SER A 478 2.70 4.89 20.04
CA SER A 478 1.56 4.44 20.85
C SER A 478 0.26 5.10 20.37
N VAL A 479 0.27 6.39 20.11
CA VAL A 479 -0.89 7.12 19.57
C VAL A 479 -1.19 6.69 18.14
N GLY A 480 -0.16 6.64 17.28
CA GLY A 480 -0.34 6.32 15.85
C GLY A 480 -0.78 4.90 15.58
N PHE A 481 -0.23 3.92 16.30
CA PHE A 481 -0.43 2.49 16.04
C PHE A 481 -1.05 1.71 17.21
N GLY A 482 -1.15 2.31 18.42
CA GLY A 482 -1.59 1.62 19.63
C GLY A 482 -0.55 0.67 20.20
N SER A 483 0.71 0.91 19.92
CA SER A 483 1.79 0.14 20.52
C SER A 483 1.80 0.34 22.03
N PRO A 484 1.95 -0.71 22.83
CA PRO A 484 2.07 -0.58 24.30
C PRO A 484 3.39 0.08 24.71
N THR A 485 4.42 -0.01 23.87
CA THR A 485 5.75 0.55 24.12
C THR A 485 5.97 1.80 23.28
N VAL A 486 6.34 2.90 23.91
CA VAL A 486 6.77 4.12 23.22
C VAL A 486 8.25 4.00 22.90
N TRP A 487 8.59 4.18 21.61
CA TRP A 487 9.99 4.15 21.17
C TRP A 487 10.64 5.52 21.42
N PRO A 488 11.84 5.56 21.99
CA PRO A 488 12.46 6.79 22.46
C PRO A 488 12.72 7.81 21.35
N TYR A 489 12.94 7.35 20.13
CA TYR A 489 13.20 8.19 18.95
C TYR A 489 11.92 8.64 18.23
N LEU A 490 10.71 8.21 18.63
CA LEU A 490 9.42 8.60 18.06
C LEU A 490 8.64 9.49 19.02
N LYS A 491 9.21 10.61 19.40
CA LYS A 491 8.54 11.61 20.25
C LYS A 491 7.56 12.46 19.43
N THR A 492 6.64 13.09 20.13
CA THR A 492 5.77 14.11 19.55
C THR A 492 6.59 15.40 19.40
N VAL A 493 6.71 15.90 18.17
CA VAL A 493 7.32 17.17 17.82
C VAL A 493 6.34 18.06 17.08
N ASP A 494 6.53 19.37 17.15
CA ASP A 494 5.72 20.33 16.40
C ASP A 494 6.03 20.21 14.89
N ASP A 495 5.02 20.37 14.06
CA ASP A 495 5.15 20.29 12.59
C ASP A 495 4.27 21.36 11.92
N PRO A 496 4.48 22.65 12.26
CA PRO A 496 3.67 23.74 11.71
C PRO A 496 3.80 23.84 10.19
N TRP A 497 4.92 23.40 9.61
CA TRP A 497 5.15 23.40 8.18
C TRP A 497 4.16 22.51 7.41
N SER A 498 3.71 21.41 8.01
CA SER A 498 2.75 20.51 7.38
C SER A 498 1.38 21.12 7.15
N VAL A 499 1.06 22.22 7.83
CA VAL A 499 -0.20 22.96 7.71
C VAL A 499 -0.01 24.40 7.23
N ASP A 500 1.22 24.81 6.93
CA ASP A 500 1.53 26.14 6.40
C ASP A 500 1.03 26.25 4.94
N ASN A 501 0.25 27.28 4.67
CA ASN A 501 -0.33 27.51 3.35
C ASN A 501 0.71 27.67 2.22
N ARG A 502 1.91 28.20 2.55
CA ARG A 502 3.02 28.37 1.60
C ARG A 502 3.57 27.05 1.09
N VAL A 503 3.43 25.98 1.86
CA VAL A 503 3.89 24.64 1.47
C VAL A 503 2.96 24.00 0.43
N GLY A 504 1.71 24.46 0.34
CA GLY A 504 0.75 23.94 -0.63
C GLY A 504 0.31 22.51 -0.34
N ASN A 505 0.14 22.16 0.93
CA ASN A 505 -0.33 20.83 1.33
C ASN A 505 -1.85 20.70 1.17
N PRO A 506 -2.36 19.86 0.24
CA PRO A 506 -3.80 19.66 0.08
C PRO A 506 -4.45 18.89 1.23
N GLN A 507 -3.65 18.42 2.18
CA GLN A 507 -4.10 17.71 3.37
C GLN A 507 -3.97 18.56 4.65
N ALA A 508 -3.64 19.85 4.51
CA ALA A 508 -3.54 20.76 5.65
C ALA A 508 -4.87 20.91 6.39
N ALA A 509 -5.98 20.81 5.66
CA ALA A 509 -7.32 20.79 6.24
C ALA A 509 -8.24 19.87 5.41
N TRP A 510 -9.22 19.26 6.09
CA TRP A 510 -10.27 18.46 5.46
C TRP A 510 -11.55 18.49 6.29
N SER A 511 -12.69 18.25 5.65
CA SER A 511 -14.00 18.15 6.30
C SER A 511 -14.80 17.00 5.72
N TYR A 512 -15.61 16.35 6.56
CA TYR A 512 -16.58 15.32 6.20
C TYR A 512 -17.87 15.55 6.95
N ASP A 513 -18.98 15.45 6.25
CA ASP A 513 -20.31 15.53 6.81
C ASP A 513 -20.99 14.16 6.77
N PHE A 514 -21.61 13.79 7.89
CA PHE A 514 -22.37 12.56 8.01
C PHE A 514 -23.74 12.85 8.61
N THR A 515 -24.78 12.38 7.95
CA THR A 515 -26.11 12.32 8.58
C THR A 515 -26.10 11.27 9.71
N THR A 516 -27.05 11.37 10.65
CA THR A 516 -27.25 10.34 11.68
C THR A 516 -27.28 8.93 11.10
N TYR A 517 -27.95 8.74 9.96
CA TYR A 517 -28.02 7.46 9.25
C TYR A 517 -26.65 6.96 8.81
N GLN A 518 -25.88 7.80 8.10
CA GLN A 518 -24.54 7.42 7.61
C GLN A 518 -23.61 7.08 8.76
N LEU A 519 -23.66 7.87 9.83
CA LEU A 519 -22.83 7.67 11.01
C LEU A 519 -23.16 6.34 11.70
N THR A 520 -24.46 6.08 11.94
CA THR A 520 -24.93 4.85 12.57
C THR A 520 -24.56 3.61 11.76
N ARG A 521 -24.63 3.69 10.43
CA ARG A 521 -24.33 2.58 9.54
C ARG A 521 -22.83 2.33 9.36
N ASN A 522 -22.02 3.39 9.32
CA ASN A 522 -20.59 3.29 9.05
C ASN A 522 -19.79 2.90 10.31
N ILE A 523 -20.31 3.15 11.49
CA ILE A 523 -19.64 2.77 12.73
C ILE A 523 -19.99 1.32 13.09
N LEU A 524 -19.11 0.41 12.73
CA LEU A 524 -19.23 -1.02 13.06
C LEU A 524 -19.09 -1.20 14.59
N CYS A 525 -19.96 -2.03 15.14
CA CYS A 525 -20.08 -2.18 16.58
C CYS A 525 -19.16 -3.27 17.17
N GLY A 526 -18.62 -4.18 16.33
CA GLY A 526 -17.82 -5.31 16.83
C GLY A 526 -18.60 -6.13 17.86
N ASP A 527 -18.00 -6.34 19.04
CA ASP A 527 -18.62 -7.06 20.17
C ASP A 527 -19.60 -6.22 20.98
N ILE A 528 -19.85 -4.96 20.59
CA ILE A 528 -20.76 -4.02 21.26
C ILE A 528 -22.06 -3.97 20.46
N PRO A 529 -23.24 -3.93 21.13
CA PRO A 529 -24.51 -3.77 20.43
C PRO A 529 -24.50 -2.53 19.52
N CYS A 530 -24.89 -2.70 18.26
CA CYS A 530 -24.97 -1.60 17.30
C CYS A 530 -26.02 -0.58 17.72
N PHE A 531 -25.71 0.69 17.47
CA PHE A 531 -26.70 1.73 17.64
C PHE A 531 -27.83 1.56 16.61
N ASP A 532 -29.03 1.76 17.06
CA ASP A 532 -30.20 1.99 16.19
C ASP A 532 -30.13 3.40 15.61
N SER A 533 -29.58 4.34 16.42
CA SER A 533 -29.44 5.75 16.08
C SER A 533 -28.40 6.38 16.96
N ILE A 534 -27.41 7.06 16.36
CA ILE A 534 -26.42 7.88 17.07
C ILE A 534 -27.00 9.30 17.23
N THR A 535 -27.08 9.77 18.46
CA THR A 535 -27.63 11.09 18.80
C THR A 535 -26.53 12.12 19.11
N ASP A 536 -25.35 11.65 19.50
CA ASP A 536 -24.22 12.51 19.84
C ASP A 536 -22.89 11.78 19.63
N ILE A 537 -21.84 12.51 19.21
CA ILE A 537 -20.49 12.00 19.05
C ILE A 537 -19.49 13.11 19.34
N TYR A 538 -18.55 12.86 20.23
CA TYR A 538 -17.52 13.82 20.59
C TYR A 538 -16.21 13.14 21.00
N ILE A 539 -15.13 13.91 20.94
CA ILE A 539 -13.81 13.45 21.36
C ILE A 539 -13.72 13.59 22.89
N SER A 540 -13.62 12.47 23.59
CA SER A 540 -13.53 12.42 25.05
C SER A 540 -12.08 12.44 25.55
N SER A 541 -11.09 12.13 24.71
CA SER A 541 -9.67 12.22 25.04
C SER A 541 -8.83 12.47 23.80
N SER A 542 -7.85 13.36 23.92
CA SER A 542 -6.85 13.68 22.90
C SER A 542 -5.44 13.44 23.41
N ALA A 543 -4.53 13.10 22.51
CA ALA A 543 -3.09 13.02 22.80
C ALA A 543 -2.47 14.43 22.92
N ALA A 544 -1.22 14.51 23.43
CA ALA A 544 -0.44 15.74 23.44
C ALA A 544 -0.23 16.35 22.05
N SER A 545 -0.27 15.52 21.01
CA SER A 545 -0.26 15.94 19.61
C SER A 545 -1.56 16.63 19.16
N GLY A 546 -2.67 16.46 19.87
CA GLY A 546 -4.01 16.86 19.46
C GLY A 546 -4.79 15.77 18.71
N ALA A 547 -4.19 14.62 18.46
CA ALA A 547 -4.88 13.49 17.82
C ALA A 547 -5.96 12.90 18.73
N ALA A 548 -7.11 12.57 18.18
CA ALA A 548 -8.20 11.91 18.89
C ALA A 548 -7.78 10.52 19.37
N VAL A 549 -7.75 10.31 20.68
CA VAL A 549 -7.42 9.03 21.33
C VAL A 549 -8.68 8.25 21.63
N GLU A 550 -9.66 8.88 22.24
CA GLU A 550 -10.94 8.28 22.57
C GLU A 550 -12.10 9.15 22.04
N VAL A 551 -13.08 8.49 21.45
CA VAL A 551 -14.31 9.10 20.97
C VAL A 551 -15.48 8.46 21.69
N THR A 552 -16.32 9.28 22.29
CA THR A 552 -17.56 8.87 22.96
C THR A 552 -18.75 9.11 22.04
N MET A 553 -19.59 8.12 21.94
CA MET A 553 -20.85 8.17 21.17
C MET A 553 -22.00 7.89 22.10
N LYS A 554 -23.09 8.64 21.94
CA LYS A 554 -24.38 8.38 22.58
C LYS A 554 -25.40 8.03 21.52
N GLY A 555 -26.32 7.16 21.84
CA GLY A 555 -27.35 6.74 20.92
C GLY A 555 -28.23 5.65 21.50
N TYR A 556 -29.23 5.24 20.77
CA TYR A 556 -30.17 4.22 21.20
C TYR A 556 -29.77 2.82 20.72
N VAL A 557 -29.89 1.83 21.59
CA VAL A 557 -29.73 0.40 21.33
C VAL A 557 -30.93 -0.33 21.91
N GLY A 558 -31.76 -0.95 21.07
CA GLY A 558 -32.96 -1.61 21.53
C GLY A 558 -33.94 -0.69 22.31
N GLY A 559 -34.00 0.59 21.91
CA GLY A 559 -34.82 1.60 22.55
C GLY A 559 -34.26 2.22 23.83
N SER A 560 -33.07 1.78 24.31
CA SER A 560 -32.43 2.34 25.50
C SER A 560 -31.24 3.21 25.10
N LEU A 561 -31.12 4.38 25.74
CA LEU A 561 -29.94 5.25 25.53
C LEU A 561 -28.69 4.58 26.08
N LYS A 562 -27.65 4.47 25.26
CA LYS A 562 -26.36 3.90 25.60
C LYS A 562 -25.24 4.88 25.27
N THR A 563 -24.16 4.76 26.03
CA THR A 563 -22.90 5.45 25.76
C THR A 563 -21.83 4.42 25.44
N VAL A 564 -21.14 4.60 24.32
CA VAL A 564 -20.09 3.70 23.83
C VAL A 564 -18.83 4.50 23.55
N LYS A 565 -17.68 3.98 23.95
CA LYS A 565 -16.38 4.57 23.69
C LYS A 565 -15.61 3.74 22.68
N LYS A 566 -14.96 4.40 21.73
CA LYS A 566 -14.05 3.76 20.74
C LYS A 566 -12.77 4.56 20.64
N SER A 567 -11.68 3.88 20.24
CA SER A 567 -10.45 4.59 19.94
C SER A 567 -10.63 5.50 18.71
N GLY A 568 -9.98 6.68 18.72
CA GLY A 568 -9.97 7.58 17.57
C GLY A 568 -9.46 6.91 16.30
N ARG A 569 -8.55 5.91 16.41
CA ARG A 569 -8.09 5.08 15.28
C ARG A 569 -9.20 4.24 14.66
N ASN A 570 -10.06 3.63 15.49
CA ASN A 570 -11.19 2.87 15.00
C ASN A 570 -12.18 3.78 14.27
N ILE A 571 -12.48 4.94 14.83
CA ILE A 571 -13.37 5.94 14.21
C ILE A 571 -12.76 6.43 12.88
N LYS A 572 -11.46 6.80 12.87
CA LYS A 572 -10.75 7.15 11.63
C LYS A 572 -10.92 6.08 10.56
N SER A 573 -10.70 4.81 10.91
CA SER A 573 -10.78 3.70 9.96
C SER A 573 -12.20 3.46 9.45
N GLN A 574 -13.19 3.51 10.34
CA GLN A 574 -14.59 3.23 10.02
C GLN A 574 -15.26 4.34 9.20
N LEU A 575 -14.89 5.60 9.46
CA LEU A 575 -15.41 6.76 8.73
C LEU A 575 -14.52 7.20 7.55
N GLY A 576 -13.37 6.54 7.33
CA GLY A 576 -12.49 6.84 6.20
C GLY A 576 -11.75 8.17 6.34
N PHE A 577 -11.51 8.66 7.57
CA PHE A 577 -10.78 9.91 7.78
C PHE A 577 -9.31 9.80 7.36
N LYS A 578 -8.76 10.92 6.90
CA LYS A 578 -7.37 10.99 6.44
C LYS A 578 -6.37 10.82 7.58
N SER A 579 -6.69 11.30 8.78
CA SER A 579 -5.80 11.27 9.95
C SER A 579 -6.57 11.06 11.26
N HIS A 580 -5.84 10.98 12.37
CA HIS A 580 -6.41 11.00 13.73
C HIS A 580 -6.66 12.42 14.24
N TYR A 581 -6.23 13.47 13.52
CA TYR A 581 -6.42 14.86 13.88
C TYR A 581 -7.77 15.34 13.39
N PHE A 582 -8.82 15.08 14.15
CA PHE A 582 -10.17 15.53 13.81
C PHE A 582 -10.88 16.08 15.05
N LYS A 583 -11.84 16.94 14.77
CA LYS A 583 -12.80 17.50 15.71
C LYS A 583 -14.19 17.20 15.21
N THR A 584 -15.18 17.24 16.09
CA THR A 584 -16.59 17.00 15.77
C THR A 584 -17.43 18.23 16.12
N SER A 585 -18.42 18.55 15.31
CA SER A 585 -19.50 19.48 15.65
C SER A 585 -20.83 18.92 15.14
N SER A 586 -21.92 19.20 15.84
CA SER A 586 -23.27 18.92 15.35
C SER A 586 -23.99 20.22 15.05
N THR A 587 -24.85 20.22 14.04
CA THR A 587 -25.65 21.40 13.67
C THR A 587 -26.71 21.79 14.70
N SER A 588 -26.91 20.96 15.74
CA SER A 588 -27.80 21.28 16.86
C SER A 588 -27.19 22.25 17.89
N ASP A 589 -25.83 22.42 17.89
CA ASP A 589 -25.10 23.25 18.84
C ASP A 589 -24.34 24.39 18.14
N ALA A 590 -25.07 25.29 17.47
CA ALA A 590 -24.49 26.47 16.85
C ALA A 590 -23.93 27.52 17.86
N SER A 591 -24.02 27.23 19.16
CA SER A 591 -23.66 28.18 20.23
C SER A 591 -22.28 27.98 20.86
N SER A 592 -21.50 26.96 20.48
CA SER A 592 -20.19 26.67 21.12
C SER A 592 -18.96 26.61 20.19
N LEU A 593 -19.06 27.10 18.94
CA LEU A 593 -17.92 27.15 18.03
C LEU A 593 -17.18 28.48 18.15
N ASN A 594 -16.36 28.59 19.19
CA ASN A 594 -15.26 29.57 19.21
C ASN A 594 -14.03 28.92 18.53
N VAL A 595 -14.02 28.86 17.21
CA VAL A 595 -12.82 28.57 16.43
C VAL A 595 -12.11 29.89 16.20
N GLY A 596 -11.30 30.31 17.15
CA GLY A 596 -10.35 31.39 16.91
C GLY A 596 -9.37 30.94 15.82
N PRO A 597 -9.05 31.79 14.83
CA PRO A 597 -8.00 31.52 13.89
C PRO A 597 -6.69 31.30 14.67
N VAL A 598 -5.91 30.30 14.30
CA VAL A 598 -4.53 30.14 14.77
C VAL A 598 -3.75 31.32 14.20
N THR A 599 -3.68 32.39 14.94
CA THR A 599 -2.76 33.50 14.65
C THR A 599 -1.36 33.02 14.96
N VAL A 600 -0.57 32.79 13.93
CA VAL A 600 0.88 32.70 14.04
C VAL A 600 1.35 34.12 14.41
N SER A 601 1.67 34.35 15.69
CA SER A 601 2.31 35.59 16.11
C SER A 601 3.75 35.58 15.57
N THR A 602 3.95 36.26 14.46
CA THR A 602 5.28 36.74 14.06
C THR A 602 5.65 37.86 15.02
N SER A 603 6.52 37.61 15.97
CA SER A 603 7.17 38.65 16.74
C SER A 603 8.14 39.39 15.80
N SER A 604 7.67 40.47 15.18
CA SER A 604 8.54 41.49 14.60
C SER A 604 9.14 42.31 15.74
N THR A 605 10.39 42.05 16.07
CA THR A 605 11.19 43.02 16.86
C THR A 605 11.45 44.25 15.97
N THR A 606 10.66 45.29 16.16
CA THR A 606 10.99 46.62 15.73
C THR A 606 12.11 47.16 16.60
N THR A 607 13.32 47.20 16.08
CA THR A 607 14.40 48.04 16.62
C THR A 607 14.05 49.49 16.33
N SER A 608 13.65 50.22 17.35
CA SER A 608 13.60 51.67 17.34
C SER A 608 15.01 52.24 17.31
N SER A 609 15.40 52.81 16.17
CA SER A 609 16.54 53.71 16.12
C SER A 609 16.15 55.02 16.77
N GLY A 610 16.66 55.28 17.98
CA GLY A 610 16.64 56.60 18.60
C GLY A 610 17.69 57.48 17.96
N GLU A 611 17.26 58.47 17.25
CA GLU A 611 18.06 59.67 16.98
C GLU A 611 18.08 60.53 18.23
N THR A 612 19.29 60.87 18.69
CA THR A 612 19.51 62.05 19.52
C THR A 612 20.68 62.84 18.95
N THR A 613 20.36 64.05 18.56
CA THR A 613 21.16 65.27 18.32
C THR A 613 22.67 65.18 18.57
#